data_ddbb3718d98418ef510f03c13ef7a628
#
_entry.id   ddbb3718d98418ef510f03c13ef7a628
#
_cell.length_a   1.000
_cell.length_b   1.000
_cell.length_c   1.000
_cell.angle_alpha   90.00
_cell.angle_beta   90.00
_cell.angle_gamma   90.00
#
_symmetry.space_group_name_H-M   'P 1'
#
loop_
_entity.id
_entity.type
_entity.pdbx_description
1 polymer ?
#
loop_
_entity_poly.entity_id
_entity_poly.type
_entity_poly.pdbx_seq_one_letter_code
_entity_poly.pdbx_strand_id
1 'polypeptide(L)'
;MEGFSIIMPTYNQAHFIRRAILSVLEQTYKCWELIIIDDGCTDSTERYIQDFLGNSQIRYLRNEVNQGIGYSINRGLEVAKYDLIAYLPSDDYYYKDHLLIHKKEYDNDLDLFLTFTKASSKIEDSFMKQNCINAQRYEICNLFCSSPLQLVQTVHRNTSEKWETCNDVISKDYYRMYWSKLVMLGGFKSINFLTCCWSIYSFKEQIQKEEVCLLERKFLSGNIDKHQKDAEACDIADSIKTPLKILLVGELSHNPDRILALKDAGCDLFGLWVEKPLWSNIGPIAGITDISLTEWQSEIKKIKPDIIYGLLNYMSVPLAHEVLMNTKEIPFVWHLKEGPYVCQYRNLWNKLMDLYTLSDGQIYINEECQSWFEQYIPYPNRETSFILDGDLPSGKYLNNNFCSKLSKTDGEMHILNSGRLVGLSLRDINYLCQQKIHIHSYGSNSPLVYCAQQANPTYFHVHGYCSPKDWVTEYSQYDAGLSHCFLSKNYNELVRTSWDDLNIPAKMNTFAIAGLPMIQRNNSGHIVATQRIADTFDCNISFSTLEELVETLRNTKRMAELTHHIMKEQEKKMNCISYLENNIFLNYLHLM
;
A
#
# COMPACT_ATOMS: atom_id res chain seq x y z
N MET A 1 34.70 -12.58 14.49
CA MET A 1 33.43 -13.18 14.99
C MET A 1 32.50 -13.39 13.82
N GLU A 2 31.94 -14.56 13.66
CA GLU A 2 31.01 -14.84 12.57
C GLU A 2 29.70 -14.05 12.75
N GLY A 3 29.35 -13.25 11.79
CA GLY A 3 28.13 -12.42 11.79
C GLY A 3 28.26 -11.24 10.84
N PHE A 4 27.22 -10.39 10.81
CA PHE A 4 27.18 -9.21 9.95
C PHE A 4 27.15 -7.93 10.77
N SER A 5 28.02 -6.99 10.47
CA SER A 5 27.84 -5.60 10.85
C SER A 5 27.18 -4.85 9.69
N ILE A 6 25.93 -4.44 9.89
CA ILE A 6 25.13 -3.75 8.88
C ILE A 6 25.31 -2.24 9.14
N ILE A 7 25.84 -1.52 8.17
CA ILE A 7 26.08 -0.08 8.25
C ILE A 7 24.94 0.65 7.54
N MET A 8 24.21 1.47 8.28
CA MET A 8 23.07 2.25 7.78
C MET A 8 23.37 3.75 7.87
N PRO A 9 23.96 4.36 6.85
CA PRO A 9 24.06 5.82 6.79
C PRO A 9 22.68 6.41 6.52
N THR A 10 22.35 7.52 7.21
CA THR A 10 21.09 8.24 7.01
C THR A 10 21.30 9.73 7.06
N TYR A 11 20.63 10.47 6.17
CA TYR A 11 20.55 11.92 6.19
C TYR A 11 19.18 12.37 5.70
N ASN A 12 18.36 12.91 6.61
CA ASN A 12 17.01 13.41 6.32
C ASN A 12 16.09 12.40 5.61
N GLN A 13 16.04 11.16 6.11
CA GLN A 13 15.29 10.03 5.57
C GLN A 13 14.28 9.47 6.59
N ALA A 14 13.71 10.32 7.45
CA ALA A 14 12.80 9.93 8.53
C ALA A 14 11.70 8.95 8.07
N HIS A 15 11.04 9.24 6.95
CA HIS A 15 9.90 8.47 6.47
C HIS A 15 10.25 7.10 5.83
N PHE A 16 11.53 6.76 5.73
CA PHE A 16 11.98 5.49 5.15
C PHE A 16 12.73 4.61 6.14
N ILE A 17 13.47 5.24 7.07
CA ILE A 17 14.40 4.54 7.96
C ILE A 17 13.73 3.45 8.79
N ARG A 18 12.47 3.64 9.20
CA ARG A 18 11.73 2.64 9.97
C ARG A 18 11.57 1.33 9.20
N ARG A 19 11.17 1.40 7.92
CA ARG A 19 11.07 0.23 7.04
C ARG A 19 12.41 -0.48 6.88
N ALA A 20 13.49 0.28 6.70
CA ALA A 20 14.84 -0.27 6.59
C ALA A 20 15.22 -1.06 7.87
N ILE A 21 14.99 -0.49 9.06
CA ILE A 21 15.26 -1.17 10.34
C ILE A 21 14.42 -2.43 10.49
N LEU A 22 13.11 -2.36 10.22
CA LEU A 22 12.22 -3.52 10.29
C LEU A 22 12.69 -4.65 9.37
N SER A 23 13.19 -4.34 8.17
CA SER A 23 13.72 -5.33 7.24
C SER A 23 14.97 -6.06 7.76
N VAL A 24 15.74 -5.44 8.67
CA VAL A 24 16.85 -6.09 9.39
C VAL A 24 16.33 -6.99 10.51
N LEU A 25 15.36 -6.53 11.28
CA LEU A 25 14.76 -7.31 12.37
C LEU A 25 14.10 -8.60 11.87
N GLU A 26 13.54 -8.56 10.65
CA GLU A 26 12.89 -9.70 9.99
C GLU A 26 13.88 -10.70 9.37
N GLN A 27 15.19 -10.42 9.30
CA GLN A 27 16.16 -11.34 8.72
C GLN A 27 16.10 -12.74 9.37
N THR A 28 16.13 -13.79 8.54
CA THR A 28 16.15 -15.19 9.01
C THR A 28 17.45 -15.53 9.69
N TYR A 29 18.58 -15.01 9.22
CA TYR A 29 19.88 -15.12 9.89
C TYR A 29 19.98 -14.10 11.03
N LYS A 30 20.20 -14.55 12.29
CA LYS A 30 20.06 -13.73 13.49
C LYS A 30 21.37 -13.18 14.09
N CYS A 31 22.53 -13.58 13.56
CA CYS A 31 23.83 -13.09 14.05
C CYS A 31 24.25 -11.83 13.27
N TRP A 32 23.71 -10.69 13.69
CA TRP A 32 24.00 -9.37 13.10
C TRP A 32 23.99 -8.27 14.17
N GLU A 33 24.58 -7.15 13.83
CA GLU A 33 24.34 -5.86 14.46
C GLU A 33 23.95 -4.84 13.37
N LEU A 34 23.16 -3.85 13.76
CA LEU A 34 22.82 -2.69 12.92
C LEU A 34 23.44 -1.45 13.51
N ILE A 35 24.27 -0.76 12.73
CA ILE A 35 24.94 0.48 13.11
C ILE A 35 24.33 1.59 12.26
N ILE A 36 23.48 2.41 12.89
CA ILE A 36 22.82 3.55 12.26
C ILE A 36 23.71 4.76 12.47
N ILE A 37 24.11 5.41 11.37
CA ILE A 37 24.90 6.64 11.40
C ILE A 37 24.04 7.79 10.89
N ASP A 38 23.56 8.60 11.80
CA ASP A 38 22.85 9.85 11.53
C ASP A 38 23.86 10.91 11.13
N ASP A 39 23.85 11.32 9.89
CA ASP A 39 24.78 12.31 9.33
C ASP A 39 24.32 13.75 9.55
N GLY A 40 23.94 14.08 10.79
CA GLY A 40 23.47 15.41 11.15
C GLY A 40 22.08 15.71 10.61
N CYS A 41 21.15 14.75 10.72
CA CYS A 41 19.76 14.94 10.29
C CYS A 41 19.11 16.14 10.97
N THR A 42 18.34 16.89 10.20
CA THR A 42 17.54 18.03 10.64
C THR A 42 16.04 17.75 10.59
N ASP A 43 15.65 16.58 10.09
CA ASP A 43 14.27 16.08 10.08
C ASP A 43 13.95 15.25 11.33
N SER A 44 12.80 14.61 11.34
CA SER A 44 12.34 13.79 12.47
C SER A 44 13.01 12.40 12.57
N THR A 45 14.13 12.14 11.90
CA THR A 45 14.80 10.82 11.86
C THR A 45 14.99 10.23 13.25
N GLU A 46 15.53 10.99 14.21
CA GLU A 46 15.75 10.51 15.58
C GLU A 46 14.47 9.99 16.24
N ARG A 47 13.35 10.67 16.02
CA ARG A 47 12.04 10.24 16.54
C ARG A 47 11.58 8.92 15.94
N TYR A 48 11.84 8.68 14.64
CA TYR A 48 11.42 7.46 13.94
C TYR A 48 12.21 6.22 14.35
N ILE A 49 13.33 6.36 15.04
CA ILE A 49 14.19 5.26 15.50
C ILE A 49 14.09 4.99 17.00
N GLN A 50 13.43 5.84 17.78
CA GLN A 50 13.40 5.77 19.25
C GLN A 50 12.96 4.40 19.80
N ASP A 51 11.92 3.81 19.24
CA ASP A 51 11.39 2.51 19.68
C ASP A 51 12.30 1.32 19.35
N PHE A 52 13.33 1.51 18.52
CA PHE A 52 14.33 0.48 18.21
C PHE A 52 15.59 0.57 19.08
N LEU A 53 15.87 1.71 19.71
CA LEU A 53 17.12 1.94 20.45
C LEU A 53 17.25 1.08 21.72
N GLY A 54 16.16 0.47 22.18
CA GLY A 54 16.17 -0.53 23.26
C GLY A 54 16.74 -1.90 22.84
N ASN A 55 16.91 -2.17 21.54
CA ASN A 55 17.46 -3.42 21.05
C ASN A 55 18.99 -3.42 21.13
N SER A 56 19.57 -4.38 21.86
CA SER A 56 21.04 -4.49 22.07
C SER A 56 21.84 -4.76 20.78
N GLN A 57 21.20 -5.17 19.70
CA GLN A 57 21.81 -5.39 18.40
C GLN A 57 21.82 -4.11 17.53
N ILE A 58 21.18 -3.02 17.99
CA ILE A 58 21.09 -1.75 17.26
C ILE A 58 21.93 -0.69 17.99
N ARG A 59 22.81 -0.04 17.24
CA ARG A 59 23.65 1.05 17.72
C ARG A 59 23.36 2.30 16.91
N TYR A 60 23.21 3.43 17.58
CA TYR A 60 22.98 4.74 16.96
C TYR A 60 24.13 5.66 17.24
N LEU A 61 24.68 6.25 16.18
CA LEU A 61 25.75 7.24 16.21
C LEU A 61 25.31 8.47 15.44
N ARG A 62 25.48 9.65 15.99
CA ARG A 62 25.12 10.91 15.32
C ARG A 62 26.35 11.75 15.04
N ASN A 63 26.44 12.35 13.86
CA ASN A 63 27.37 13.41 13.50
C ASN A 63 26.74 14.75 13.89
N GLU A 64 27.55 15.70 14.30
CA GLU A 64 27.06 17.05 14.68
C GLU A 64 26.48 17.80 13.46
N VAL A 65 27.07 17.57 12.29
CA VAL A 65 26.67 18.14 11.01
C VAL A 65 26.86 17.12 9.91
N ASN A 66 26.23 17.34 8.76
CA ASN A 66 26.40 16.49 7.58
C ASN A 66 27.87 16.47 7.13
N GLN A 67 28.49 15.29 7.15
CA GLN A 67 29.89 15.03 6.76
C GLN A 67 29.96 14.23 5.43
N GLY A 68 28.82 13.81 4.90
CA GLY A 68 28.71 13.01 3.69
C GLY A 68 28.77 11.51 3.93
N ILE A 69 28.27 10.77 2.94
CA ILE A 69 28.06 9.32 3.03
C ILE A 69 29.34 8.54 3.32
N GLY A 70 30.47 8.89 2.69
CA GLY A 70 31.74 8.21 2.88
C GLY A 70 32.26 8.33 4.32
N TYR A 71 32.17 9.52 4.91
CA TYR A 71 32.53 9.74 6.31
C TYR A 71 31.65 8.91 7.25
N SER A 72 30.34 8.96 7.05
CA SER A 72 29.38 8.24 7.87
C SER A 72 29.59 6.73 7.79
N ILE A 73 29.82 6.18 6.61
CA ILE A 73 30.15 4.75 6.46
C ILE A 73 31.45 4.41 7.17
N ASN A 74 32.53 5.21 7.01
CA ASN A 74 33.81 4.97 7.69
C ASN A 74 33.66 4.93 9.20
N ARG A 75 32.87 5.83 9.77
CA ARG A 75 32.55 5.84 11.21
C ARG A 75 31.83 4.55 11.65
N GLY A 76 30.96 4.00 10.80
CA GLY A 76 30.32 2.71 11.03
C GLY A 76 31.32 1.56 10.98
N LEU A 77 32.22 1.56 10.00
CA LEU A 77 33.29 0.53 9.85
C LEU A 77 34.24 0.50 11.05
N GLU A 78 34.53 1.64 11.69
CA GLU A 78 35.41 1.73 12.85
C GLU A 78 34.86 1.03 14.09
N VAL A 79 33.54 0.94 14.21
CA VAL A 79 32.87 0.33 15.37
C VAL A 79 32.25 -1.03 15.08
N ALA A 80 32.38 -1.52 13.84
CA ALA A 80 31.88 -2.81 13.39
C ALA A 80 32.63 -3.95 14.12
N LYS A 81 31.87 -4.90 14.68
CA LYS A 81 32.44 -6.01 15.46
C LYS A 81 32.53 -7.34 14.70
N TYR A 82 31.78 -7.47 13.60
CA TYR A 82 31.76 -8.70 12.82
C TYR A 82 32.65 -8.66 11.59
N ASP A 83 33.00 -9.84 11.09
CA ASP A 83 33.92 -9.99 9.96
C ASP A 83 33.27 -9.75 8.60
N LEU A 84 31.93 -9.77 8.53
CA LEU A 84 31.18 -9.46 7.31
C LEU A 84 30.50 -8.09 7.45
N ILE A 85 30.75 -7.23 6.49
CA ILE A 85 30.17 -5.89 6.39
C ILE A 85 29.07 -5.91 5.34
N ALA A 86 27.88 -5.52 5.72
CA ALA A 86 26.74 -5.26 4.85
C ALA A 86 26.34 -3.80 4.92
N TYR A 87 25.69 -3.29 3.89
CA TYR A 87 25.28 -1.89 3.82
C TYR A 87 23.77 -1.79 3.57
N LEU A 88 23.11 -0.92 4.32
CA LEU A 88 21.69 -0.64 4.13
C LEU A 88 21.44 0.87 4.24
N PRO A 89 21.46 1.62 3.12
CA PRO A 89 20.96 2.99 3.09
C PRO A 89 19.52 3.04 3.64
N SER A 90 19.21 4.10 4.39
CA SER A 90 17.96 4.18 5.15
C SER A 90 16.68 4.24 4.29
N ASP A 91 16.80 4.51 3.00
CA ASP A 91 15.71 4.48 2.02
C ASP A 91 15.56 3.13 1.29
N ASP A 92 16.51 2.21 1.45
CA ASP A 92 16.51 0.87 0.90
C ASP A 92 15.96 -0.17 1.91
N TYR A 93 15.83 -1.43 1.49
CA TYR A 93 15.47 -2.51 2.40
C TYR A 93 15.90 -3.89 1.91
N TYR A 94 16.10 -4.81 2.87
CA TYR A 94 16.38 -6.21 2.61
C TYR A 94 15.10 -7.04 2.54
N TYR A 95 15.15 -8.14 1.80
CA TYR A 95 14.21 -9.23 1.94
C TYR A 95 14.71 -10.20 3.02
N LYS A 96 13.82 -10.98 3.61
CA LYS A 96 14.07 -11.78 4.85
C LYS A 96 15.28 -12.71 4.80
N ASP A 97 15.70 -13.18 3.64
CA ASP A 97 16.79 -14.14 3.49
C ASP A 97 18.09 -13.51 3.00
N HIS A 98 18.20 -12.17 2.92
CA HIS A 98 19.37 -11.48 2.38
C HIS A 98 20.65 -11.91 3.07
N LEU A 99 20.73 -11.78 4.38
CA LEU A 99 21.93 -12.15 5.14
C LEU A 99 22.23 -13.66 5.07
N LEU A 100 21.21 -14.52 5.12
CA LEU A 100 21.38 -15.97 5.05
C LEU A 100 21.97 -16.41 3.70
N ILE A 101 21.53 -15.79 2.61
CA ILE A 101 22.02 -16.09 1.25
C ILE A 101 23.49 -15.71 1.12
N HIS A 102 23.88 -14.53 1.59
CA HIS A 102 25.28 -14.13 1.62
C HIS A 102 26.12 -15.04 2.52
N LYS A 103 25.66 -15.37 3.72
CA LYS A 103 26.38 -16.23 4.67
C LYS A 103 26.73 -17.59 4.06
N LYS A 104 25.78 -18.22 3.38
CA LYS A 104 26.01 -19.51 2.71
C LYS A 104 27.16 -19.49 1.71
N GLU A 105 27.33 -18.37 0.99
CA GLU A 105 28.44 -18.25 0.03
C GLU A 105 29.79 -18.16 0.74
N TYR A 106 29.89 -17.38 1.82
CA TYR A 106 31.11 -17.27 2.62
C TYR A 106 31.45 -18.55 3.38
N ASP A 107 30.46 -19.38 3.73
CA ASP A 107 30.69 -20.68 4.35
C ASP A 107 31.22 -21.70 3.35
N ASN A 108 30.84 -21.57 2.07
CA ASN A 108 31.25 -22.49 1.01
C ASN A 108 32.60 -22.14 0.38
N ASP A 109 33.03 -20.87 0.48
CA ASP A 109 34.24 -20.38 -0.18
C ASP A 109 34.93 -19.32 0.71
N LEU A 110 36.04 -19.74 1.32
CA LEU A 110 36.80 -18.89 2.25
C LEU A 110 37.64 -17.82 1.55
N ASP A 111 37.88 -17.95 0.26
CA ASP A 111 38.68 -16.99 -0.54
C ASP A 111 37.82 -15.84 -1.06
N LEU A 112 36.49 -15.92 -0.87
CA LEU A 112 35.57 -14.82 -1.22
C LEU A 112 35.82 -13.59 -0.35
N PHE A 113 36.01 -12.47 -1.01
CA PHE A 113 36.14 -11.18 -0.34
C PHE A 113 34.84 -10.37 -0.39
N LEU A 114 34.16 -10.31 -1.55
CA LEU A 114 32.90 -9.59 -1.75
C LEU A 114 31.89 -10.46 -2.48
N THR A 115 30.66 -10.42 -1.99
CA THR A 115 29.48 -11.03 -2.64
C THR A 115 28.42 -9.97 -2.92
N PHE A 116 27.65 -10.14 -4.00
CA PHE A 116 26.56 -9.25 -4.31
C PHE A 116 25.38 -10.00 -4.95
N THR A 117 24.17 -9.55 -4.62
CA THR A 117 22.92 -10.16 -5.06
C THR A 117 22.20 -9.29 -6.11
N LYS A 118 21.10 -9.79 -6.67
CA LYS A 118 20.18 -8.97 -7.44
C LYS A 118 19.41 -8.04 -6.51
N ALA A 119 19.21 -6.79 -6.94
CA ALA A 119 18.26 -5.86 -6.33
C ALA A 119 17.07 -5.63 -7.25
N SER A 120 15.88 -5.47 -6.69
CA SER A 120 14.79 -4.83 -7.41
C SER A 120 15.02 -3.32 -7.37
N SER A 121 14.80 -2.63 -8.48
CA SER A 121 14.65 -1.18 -8.43
C SER A 121 13.14 -0.87 -8.46
N LYS A 122 12.64 -0.24 -7.42
CA LYS A 122 11.27 0.22 -7.40
C LYS A 122 11.21 1.66 -7.89
N ILE A 123 10.90 1.84 -9.17
CA ILE A 123 10.04 2.93 -9.62
C ILE A 123 8.66 2.30 -9.59
N GLU A 124 7.90 2.53 -8.53
CA GLU A 124 6.66 1.81 -8.36
C GLU A 124 5.52 2.46 -9.10
N ASP A 125 5.10 1.77 -10.15
CA ASP A 125 3.70 1.71 -10.54
C ASP A 125 3.41 0.27 -10.99
N SER A 126 2.26 -0.29 -10.64
CA SER A 126 1.81 -1.62 -11.05
C SER A 126 1.73 -1.81 -12.57
N PHE A 127 1.94 -0.77 -13.34
CA PHE A 127 2.00 -0.75 -14.80
C PHE A 127 3.42 -0.74 -15.38
N MET A 128 4.46 -0.52 -14.59
CA MET A 128 5.83 -0.53 -15.06
C MET A 128 6.52 -1.85 -14.70
N LYS A 129 7.03 -2.55 -15.71
CA LYS A 129 7.83 -3.76 -15.58
C LYS A 129 8.89 -3.58 -14.50
N GLN A 130 8.93 -4.48 -13.51
CA GLN A 130 10.07 -4.65 -12.62
C GLN A 130 11.35 -4.75 -13.44
N ASN A 131 12.12 -3.70 -13.51
CA ASN A 131 13.47 -3.76 -14.05
C ASN A 131 14.34 -4.42 -12.98
N CYS A 132 14.44 -5.76 -13.04
CA CYS A 132 15.50 -6.46 -12.33
C CYS A 132 16.81 -6.00 -12.94
N ILE A 133 17.66 -5.35 -12.15
CA ILE A 133 19.06 -5.15 -12.51
C ILE A 133 19.65 -6.57 -12.53
N ASN A 134 19.83 -7.10 -13.74
CA ASN A 134 20.30 -8.46 -13.94
C ASN A 134 21.75 -8.58 -13.46
N ALA A 135 21.97 -9.28 -12.34
CA ALA A 135 23.30 -9.68 -11.87
C ALA A 135 24.00 -10.70 -12.80
N GLN A 136 23.45 -11.00 -13.98
CA GLN A 136 23.86 -12.15 -14.78
C GLN A 136 25.21 -12.03 -15.52
N ARG A 137 25.89 -10.88 -15.54
CA ARG A 137 27.23 -10.72 -16.13
C ARG A 137 27.92 -9.47 -15.58
N TYR A 138 28.29 -9.46 -14.31
CA TYR A 138 29.37 -8.58 -13.90
C TYR A 138 30.68 -9.36 -13.88
N GLU A 139 31.34 -9.49 -15.03
CA GLU A 139 32.77 -9.61 -15.06
C GLU A 139 33.39 -8.37 -14.43
N ILE A 140 34.53 -8.50 -13.78
CA ILE A 140 35.20 -7.39 -13.06
C ILE A 140 35.28 -6.11 -13.91
N CYS A 141 35.45 -6.24 -15.24
CA CYS A 141 35.43 -5.12 -16.19
C CYS A 141 34.12 -4.33 -16.22
N ASN A 142 32.95 -4.94 -15.91
CA ASN A 142 31.66 -4.26 -15.92
C ASN A 142 31.39 -3.42 -14.64
N LEU A 143 32.11 -3.66 -13.55
CA LEU A 143 32.13 -2.78 -12.39
C LEU A 143 32.60 -1.36 -12.76
N PHE A 144 33.40 -1.24 -13.80
CA PHE A 144 34.01 0.02 -14.26
C PHE A 144 33.24 0.69 -15.41
N CYS A 145 32.41 -0.06 -16.15
CA CYS A 145 31.83 0.41 -17.42
C CYS A 145 30.33 0.62 -17.43
N SER A 146 29.58 0.08 -16.45
CA SER A 146 28.12 0.15 -16.38
C SER A 146 27.63 0.71 -15.04
N SER A 147 26.38 0.52 -14.68
CA SER A 147 25.84 0.97 -13.39
C SER A 147 26.64 0.37 -12.22
N PRO A 148 27.13 1.19 -11.27
CA PRO A 148 27.90 0.69 -10.13
C PRO A 148 27.03 -0.23 -9.26
N LEU A 149 27.69 -1.20 -8.58
CA LEU A 149 27.02 -1.99 -7.54
C LEU A 149 26.47 -1.06 -6.46
N GLN A 150 25.22 -1.25 -6.10
CA GLN A 150 24.58 -0.49 -5.03
C GLN A 150 25.00 -1.04 -3.67
N LEU A 151 25.03 -0.17 -2.66
CA LEU A 151 25.35 -0.55 -1.28
C LEU A 151 24.49 -1.70 -0.79
N VAL A 152 23.18 -1.60 -0.95
CA VAL A 152 22.19 -2.58 -0.48
C VAL A 152 22.37 -3.99 -1.04
N GLN A 153 23.10 -4.14 -2.15
CA GLN A 153 23.34 -5.44 -2.80
C GLN A 153 24.56 -6.18 -2.26
N THR A 154 25.46 -5.48 -1.55
CA THR A 154 26.84 -5.91 -1.34
C THR A 154 27.11 -6.30 0.10
N VAL A 155 27.87 -7.38 0.25
CA VAL A 155 28.51 -7.79 1.51
C VAL A 155 29.98 -8.07 1.22
N HIS A 156 30.87 -7.62 2.09
CA HIS A 156 32.30 -7.90 1.98
C HIS A 156 32.95 -8.24 3.33
N ARG A 157 34.15 -8.83 3.31
CA ARG A 157 34.94 -9.02 4.53
C ARG A 157 35.39 -7.68 5.07
N ASN A 158 35.41 -7.55 6.39
CA ASN A 158 35.93 -6.34 7.02
C ASN A 158 37.39 -6.07 6.61
N THR A 159 37.73 -4.81 6.44
CA THR A 159 39.04 -4.37 5.91
C THR A 159 39.44 -3.03 6.51
N SER A 160 40.73 -2.70 6.44
CA SER A 160 41.25 -1.38 6.79
C SER A 160 40.99 -0.31 5.71
N GLU A 161 40.55 -0.73 4.51
CA GLU A 161 40.23 0.23 3.44
C GLU A 161 39.09 1.16 3.84
N LYS A 162 39.23 2.43 3.46
CA LYS A 162 38.26 3.48 3.81
C LYS A 162 37.60 4.06 2.56
N TRP A 163 36.34 4.46 2.73
CA TRP A 163 35.60 5.26 1.75
C TRP A 163 36.21 6.64 1.62
N GLU A 164 36.14 7.21 0.42
CA GLU A 164 36.50 8.63 0.25
C GLU A 164 35.53 9.54 1.00
N THR A 165 36.03 10.67 1.48
CA THR A 165 35.25 11.62 2.29
C THR A 165 35.00 12.96 1.58
N CYS A 166 35.35 13.06 0.29
CA CYS A 166 35.20 14.28 -0.48
C CYS A 166 33.73 14.45 -0.93
N ASN A 167 33.10 15.54 -0.51
CA ASN A 167 31.71 15.86 -0.84
C ASN A 167 31.50 16.29 -2.31
N ASP A 168 32.58 16.55 -3.06
CA ASP A 168 32.51 16.99 -4.45
C ASP A 168 32.40 15.83 -5.45
N VAL A 169 32.46 14.58 -4.98
CA VAL A 169 32.40 13.38 -5.82
C VAL A 169 30.95 12.95 -6.01
N ILE A 170 30.56 12.66 -7.25
CA ILE A 170 29.23 12.10 -7.58
C ILE A 170 29.10 10.70 -6.94
N SER A 171 27.96 10.40 -6.30
CA SER A 171 27.77 9.20 -5.49
C SER A 171 28.12 7.87 -6.19
N LYS A 172 27.88 7.74 -7.50
CA LYS A 172 28.27 6.55 -8.27
C LYS A 172 29.79 6.41 -8.48
N ASP A 173 30.53 7.50 -8.41
CA ASP A 173 32.00 7.47 -8.46
C ASP A 173 32.56 7.05 -7.10
N TYR A 174 31.93 7.44 -5.99
CA TYR A 174 32.23 6.92 -4.65
C TYR A 174 32.20 5.41 -4.59
N TYR A 175 31.14 4.81 -5.11
CA TYR A 175 30.98 3.36 -5.08
C TYR A 175 32.07 2.67 -5.90
N ARG A 176 32.35 3.15 -7.12
CA ARG A 176 33.42 2.62 -7.96
C ARG A 176 34.79 2.73 -7.32
N MET A 177 35.10 3.88 -6.72
CA MET A 177 36.38 4.12 -6.05
C MET A 177 36.58 3.10 -4.92
N TYR A 178 35.58 2.87 -4.10
CA TYR A 178 35.70 1.91 -3.00
C TYR A 178 35.77 0.47 -3.48
N TRP A 179 34.87 0.07 -4.38
CA TRP A 179 34.90 -1.29 -4.92
C TRP A 179 36.21 -1.61 -5.63
N SER A 180 36.85 -0.65 -6.29
CA SER A 180 38.15 -0.84 -6.93
C SER A 180 39.30 -1.13 -5.93
N LYS A 181 39.23 -0.58 -4.71
CA LYS A 181 40.16 -0.94 -3.64
C LYS A 181 39.99 -2.41 -3.22
N LEU A 182 38.73 -2.83 -3.08
CA LEU A 182 38.41 -4.19 -2.60
C LEU A 182 38.74 -5.30 -3.60
N VAL A 183 38.69 -5.03 -4.90
CA VAL A 183 39.09 -6.01 -5.96
C VAL A 183 40.50 -6.55 -5.76
N MET A 184 41.38 -5.75 -5.18
CA MET A 184 42.76 -6.15 -4.93
C MET A 184 42.94 -7.09 -3.73
N LEU A 185 41.88 -7.27 -2.92
CA LEU A 185 41.92 -8.01 -1.66
C LEU A 185 41.43 -9.45 -1.76
N GLY A 186 40.66 -9.79 -2.81
CA GLY A 186 40.17 -11.16 -3.01
C GLY A 186 39.05 -11.29 -4.03
N GLY A 187 38.47 -12.49 -4.11
CA GLY A 187 37.48 -12.85 -5.10
C GLY A 187 36.11 -12.16 -4.92
N PHE A 188 35.49 -11.76 -6.04
CA PHE A 188 34.15 -11.21 -6.10
C PHE A 188 33.19 -12.24 -6.70
N LYS A 189 32.01 -12.43 -6.06
CA LYS A 189 31.02 -13.41 -6.52
C LYS A 189 29.62 -12.78 -6.65
N SER A 190 29.02 -12.97 -7.83
CA SER A 190 27.63 -12.66 -8.10
C SER A 190 26.72 -13.79 -7.63
N ILE A 191 25.68 -13.46 -6.90
CA ILE A 191 24.66 -14.38 -6.39
C ILE A 191 23.35 -14.14 -7.16
N ASN A 192 22.86 -15.16 -7.86
CA ASN A 192 21.69 -15.05 -8.72
C ASN A 192 20.35 -15.12 -7.96
N PHE A 193 20.25 -14.43 -6.83
CA PHE A 193 19.04 -14.29 -6.04
C PHE A 193 18.65 -12.83 -5.87
N LEU A 194 17.35 -12.54 -5.90
CA LEU A 194 16.79 -11.23 -5.60
C LEU A 194 16.56 -11.13 -4.09
N THR A 195 17.40 -10.35 -3.40
CA THR A 195 17.39 -10.32 -1.93
C THR A 195 17.21 -8.94 -1.31
N CYS A 196 17.17 -7.89 -2.11
CA CYS A 196 17.03 -6.52 -1.62
C CYS A 196 16.31 -5.61 -2.62
N CYS A 197 15.92 -4.44 -2.17
CA CYS A 197 15.35 -3.41 -3.01
C CYS A 197 16.18 -2.12 -2.89
N TRP A 198 16.57 -1.59 -4.02
CA TRP A 198 17.12 -0.25 -4.18
C TRP A 198 15.99 0.70 -4.54
N SER A 199 15.74 1.68 -3.68
CA SER A 199 14.66 2.63 -3.85
C SER A 199 15.13 3.85 -4.65
N ILE A 200 14.39 4.21 -5.69
CA ILE A 200 14.68 5.38 -6.53
C ILE A 200 13.62 6.45 -6.22
N TYR A 201 14.04 7.50 -5.53
CA TYR A 201 13.18 8.65 -5.25
C TYR A 201 13.69 9.88 -5.99
N SER A 202 12.76 10.71 -6.47
CA SER A 202 13.10 12.02 -7.03
C SER A 202 13.23 13.04 -5.91
N PHE A 203 14.33 13.04 -5.16
CA PHE A 203 14.59 14.09 -4.16
C PHE A 203 15.34 15.25 -4.78
N LYS A 204 14.68 16.37 -4.89
CA LYS A 204 15.30 17.70 -4.83
C LYS A 204 14.32 18.68 -4.18
N GLU A 205 14.75 19.24 -3.02
CA GLU A 205 14.26 20.51 -2.49
C GLU A 205 12.92 20.55 -1.75
N GLN A 206 12.80 20.00 -0.49
CA GLN A 206 11.67 20.44 0.37
C GLN A 206 11.82 20.26 1.90
N ILE A 207 13.01 20.05 2.45
CA ILE A 207 13.13 19.59 3.85
C ILE A 207 13.10 20.71 4.92
N GLN A 208 13.16 21.99 4.61
CA GLN A 208 13.50 23.03 5.61
C GLN A 208 12.34 23.76 6.30
N LYS A 209 11.08 23.53 5.98
CA LYS A 209 9.96 24.34 6.54
C LYS A 209 8.92 23.61 7.39
N GLU A 210 8.98 22.29 7.46
CA GLU A 210 7.84 21.48 7.98
C GLU A 210 7.97 21.05 9.46
N GLU A 211 9.16 21.07 10.04
CA GLU A 211 9.39 20.51 11.40
C GLU A 211 8.74 21.26 12.56
N VAL A 212 8.60 22.57 12.46
CA VAL A 212 8.06 23.39 13.57
C VAL A 212 6.56 23.12 13.78
N CYS A 213 5.83 22.85 12.71
CA CYS A 213 4.38 22.54 12.77
C CYS A 213 4.08 21.16 13.36
N LEU A 214 4.97 20.18 13.18
CA LEU A 214 4.84 18.81 13.69
C LEU A 214 4.76 18.74 15.22
N LEU A 215 5.62 19.49 15.89
CA LEU A 215 5.69 19.51 17.37
C LEU A 215 4.47 20.18 18.00
N GLU A 216 3.94 21.24 17.39
CA GLU A 216 2.81 21.99 17.93
C GLU A 216 1.49 21.19 17.85
N ARG A 217 1.23 20.47 16.75
CA ARG A 217 -0.02 19.69 16.59
C ARG A 217 -0.10 18.50 17.57
N LYS A 218 1.00 17.79 17.83
CA LYS A 218 1.04 16.72 18.84
C LYS A 218 0.92 17.21 20.28
N PHE A 219 1.37 18.41 20.56
CA PHE A 219 1.22 19.00 21.89
C PHE A 219 -0.26 19.31 22.20
N LEU A 220 -1.04 19.66 21.17
CA LEU A 220 -2.48 19.92 21.29
C LEU A 220 -3.30 18.62 21.37
N SER A 221 -2.92 17.56 20.60
CA SER A 221 -3.58 16.25 20.65
C SER A 221 -3.35 15.48 21.95
N GLY A 222 -2.21 15.69 22.63
CA GLY A 222 -1.92 15.08 23.95
C GLY A 222 -2.83 15.51 25.10
N ASN A 223 -3.70 16.51 24.88
CA ASN A 223 -4.71 16.90 25.86
C ASN A 223 -6.05 16.14 25.73
N ILE A 224 -6.22 15.30 24.69
CA ILE A 224 -7.44 14.50 24.45
C ILE A 224 -7.45 13.23 25.32
N ASP A 225 -6.29 12.73 25.75
CA ASP A 225 -6.15 11.52 26.59
C ASP A 225 -6.82 11.63 27.99
N LYS A 226 -7.28 12.80 28.41
CA LYS A 226 -7.90 12.96 29.71
C LYS A 226 -9.40 12.64 29.78
N HIS A 227 -10.08 12.53 28.66
CA HIS A 227 -11.52 12.27 28.62
C HIS A 227 -11.91 10.81 28.34
N GLN A 228 -10.94 9.93 28.04
CA GLN A 228 -11.22 8.53 27.66
C GLN A 228 -11.43 7.55 28.82
N LYS A 229 -11.23 7.94 30.07
CA LYS A 229 -11.34 7.02 31.21
C LYS A 229 -12.73 6.80 31.80
N ASP A 230 -13.74 7.55 31.35
CA ASP A 230 -15.09 7.49 31.95
C ASP A 230 -16.19 7.00 31.00
N ALA A 231 -15.85 6.47 29.82
CA ALA A 231 -16.83 5.87 28.92
C ALA A 231 -17.05 4.40 29.25
N GLU A 232 -17.66 4.11 30.39
CA GLU A 232 -18.40 2.86 30.55
C GLU A 232 -19.55 2.82 29.54
N ALA A 233 -19.71 1.64 28.89
CA ALA A 233 -20.67 1.37 27.83
C ALA A 233 -22.10 1.82 28.22
N CYS A 234 -22.45 3.04 27.89
CA CYS A 234 -23.82 3.50 27.86
C CYS A 234 -24.40 3.30 26.47
N ASP A 235 -25.64 2.86 26.41
CA ASP A 235 -26.47 2.78 25.21
C ASP A 235 -26.47 4.14 24.47
N ILE A 236 -25.58 4.25 23.46
CA ILE A 236 -25.31 5.50 22.70
C ILE A 236 -26.35 5.73 21.61
N ALA A 237 -27.35 4.84 21.47
CA ALA A 237 -28.37 4.92 20.42
C ALA A 237 -29.30 6.18 20.49
N ASP A 238 -29.36 6.90 21.63
CA ASP A 238 -30.32 7.98 21.81
C ASP A 238 -29.73 9.40 21.97
N SER A 239 -28.41 9.62 21.74
CA SER A 239 -27.79 10.90 22.10
C SER A 239 -27.24 11.76 20.94
N ILE A 240 -27.50 11.46 19.68
CA ILE A 240 -27.07 12.34 18.55
C ILE A 240 -28.03 13.54 18.50
N LYS A 241 -27.74 14.58 19.27
CA LYS A 241 -28.63 15.79 19.41
C LYS A 241 -28.28 16.92 18.46
N THR A 242 -27.13 16.93 17.81
CA THR A 242 -26.73 17.97 16.83
C THR A 242 -26.09 17.35 15.62
N PRO A 243 -26.51 17.69 14.38
CA PRO A 243 -25.85 17.21 13.18
C PRO A 243 -24.40 17.73 13.14
N LEU A 244 -23.43 16.83 12.88
CA LEU A 244 -22.03 17.20 12.68
C LEU A 244 -21.87 18.01 11.39
N LYS A 245 -21.08 19.07 11.45
CA LYS A 245 -20.59 19.81 10.29
C LYS A 245 -19.28 19.18 9.83
N ILE A 246 -19.29 18.52 8.69
CA ILE A 246 -18.12 17.79 8.16
C ILE A 246 -17.59 18.52 6.93
N LEU A 247 -16.32 18.92 6.98
CA LEU A 247 -15.61 19.44 5.82
C LEU A 247 -14.89 18.30 5.09
N LEU A 248 -15.37 17.97 3.90
CA LEU A 248 -14.76 17.02 2.99
C LEU A 248 -13.64 17.71 2.20
N VAL A 249 -12.42 17.14 2.20
CA VAL A 249 -11.27 17.74 1.50
C VAL A 249 -10.69 16.75 0.50
N GLY A 250 -10.75 17.06 -0.78
CA GLY A 250 -10.15 16.25 -1.83
C GLY A 250 -11.09 15.91 -2.98
N GLU A 251 -11.40 14.63 -3.16
CA GLU A 251 -12.29 14.10 -4.19
C GLU A 251 -13.05 12.90 -3.61
N LEU A 252 -14.32 12.72 -3.96
CA LEU A 252 -15.06 11.54 -3.55
C LEU A 252 -14.58 10.30 -4.32
N SER A 253 -14.80 9.11 -3.77
CA SER A 253 -14.50 7.85 -4.42
C SER A 253 -15.31 7.67 -5.71
N HIS A 254 -14.96 6.67 -6.50
CA HIS A 254 -15.76 6.27 -7.67
C HIS A 254 -17.23 5.99 -7.29
N ASN A 255 -17.45 5.45 -6.09
CA ASN A 255 -18.78 5.31 -5.49
C ASN A 255 -18.91 6.24 -4.26
N PRO A 256 -19.60 7.39 -4.38
CA PRO A 256 -19.72 8.38 -3.31
C PRO A 256 -20.75 8.01 -2.24
N ASP A 257 -21.51 6.93 -2.40
CA ASP A 257 -22.67 6.61 -1.56
C ASP A 257 -22.35 6.58 -0.07
N ARG A 258 -21.17 6.07 0.31
CA ARG A 258 -20.72 6.02 1.70
C ARG A 258 -20.64 7.43 2.33
N ILE A 259 -20.16 8.41 1.58
CA ILE A 259 -20.09 9.81 2.05
C ILE A 259 -21.49 10.43 2.06
N LEU A 260 -22.30 10.14 1.05
CA LEU A 260 -23.68 10.62 1.01
C LEU A 260 -24.55 10.04 2.13
N ALA A 261 -24.21 8.85 2.65
CA ALA A 261 -24.85 8.27 3.82
C ALA A 261 -24.67 9.14 5.09
N LEU A 262 -23.60 9.91 5.23
CA LEU A 262 -23.42 10.88 6.32
C LEU A 262 -24.47 11.99 6.25
N LYS A 263 -24.83 12.44 5.05
CA LYS A 263 -25.93 13.39 4.84
C LYS A 263 -27.27 12.76 5.24
N ASP A 264 -27.52 11.52 4.80
CA ASP A 264 -28.77 10.82 5.14
C ASP A 264 -28.91 10.60 6.66
N ALA A 265 -27.77 10.53 7.36
CA ALA A 265 -27.69 10.49 8.82
C ALA A 265 -27.83 11.88 9.50
N GLY A 266 -28.05 12.94 8.72
CA GLY A 266 -28.30 14.28 9.23
C GLY A 266 -27.10 15.20 9.35
N CYS A 267 -25.89 14.80 8.87
CA CYS A 267 -24.72 15.66 8.89
C CYS A 267 -24.79 16.78 7.84
N ASP A 268 -24.27 17.95 8.19
CA ASP A 268 -24.06 19.06 7.27
C ASP A 268 -22.73 18.88 6.55
N LEU A 269 -22.76 18.65 5.24
CA LEU A 269 -21.57 18.39 4.44
C LEU A 269 -21.12 19.61 3.65
N PHE A 270 -19.81 19.91 3.73
CA PHE A 270 -19.13 20.95 2.98
C PHE A 270 -18.03 20.32 2.15
N GLY A 271 -17.81 20.78 0.91
CA GLY A 271 -16.84 20.19 -0.01
C GLY A 271 -15.78 21.19 -0.44
N LEU A 272 -14.53 20.92 -0.10
CA LEU A 272 -13.34 21.61 -0.62
C LEU A 272 -12.63 20.67 -1.59
N TRP A 273 -12.82 20.93 -2.88
CA TRP A 273 -12.45 20.01 -3.93
C TRP A 273 -11.11 20.32 -4.58
N VAL A 274 -10.40 19.27 -5.03
CA VAL A 274 -9.18 19.42 -5.83
C VAL A 274 -9.46 20.06 -7.18
N GLU A 275 -8.51 20.83 -7.69
CA GLU A 275 -8.61 21.46 -9.03
C GLU A 275 -8.63 20.41 -10.16
N LYS A 276 -7.83 19.34 -10.01
CA LYS A 276 -7.68 18.28 -11.01
C LYS A 276 -8.05 16.93 -10.39
N PRO A 277 -9.33 16.54 -10.45
CA PRO A 277 -9.79 15.28 -9.89
C PRO A 277 -9.30 14.08 -10.72
N LEU A 278 -9.09 12.95 -10.04
CA LEU A 278 -8.72 11.68 -10.67
C LEU A 278 -9.93 10.98 -11.31
N TRP A 279 -11.07 11.00 -10.59
CA TRP A 279 -12.32 10.34 -11.03
C TRP A 279 -13.41 11.30 -11.47
N SER A 280 -13.13 12.59 -11.46
CA SER A 280 -14.11 13.66 -11.76
C SER A 280 -15.31 13.67 -10.81
N ASN A 281 -15.14 13.15 -9.59
CA ASN A 281 -16.21 13.04 -8.58
C ASN A 281 -16.06 14.14 -7.53
N ILE A 282 -16.32 15.35 -7.96
CA ILE A 282 -16.28 16.60 -7.19
C ILE A 282 -17.59 17.36 -7.38
N GLY A 283 -17.81 18.41 -6.57
CA GLY A 283 -19.00 19.25 -6.65
C GLY A 283 -19.27 19.90 -8.04
N PRO A 284 -20.49 20.37 -8.28
CA PRO A 284 -21.59 20.39 -7.31
C PRO A 284 -22.29 19.03 -7.14
N ILE A 285 -22.47 18.62 -5.89
CA ILE A 285 -23.15 17.37 -5.52
C ILE A 285 -24.34 17.70 -4.62
N ALA A 286 -25.51 17.14 -4.93
CA ALA A 286 -26.74 17.41 -4.18
C ALA A 286 -26.57 17.06 -2.68
N GLY A 287 -26.69 18.08 -1.82
CA GLY A 287 -26.58 17.96 -0.37
C GLY A 287 -25.19 18.13 0.20
N ILE A 288 -24.24 18.56 -0.60
CA ILE A 288 -22.93 19.04 -0.18
C ILE A 288 -22.81 20.51 -0.59
N THR A 289 -22.41 21.37 0.33
CA THR A 289 -22.17 22.80 0.04
C THR A 289 -20.73 22.99 -0.38
N ASP A 290 -20.49 23.44 -1.62
CA ASP A 290 -19.14 23.65 -2.12
C ASP A 290 -18.49 24.88 -1.49
N ILE A 291 -17.19 24.76 -1.18
CA ILE A 291 -16.32 25.82 -0.68
C ILE A 291 -15.35 26.24 -1.79
N SER A 292 -15.14 27.53 -1.94
CA SER A 292 -14.19 28.07 -2.91
C SER A 292 -12.75 27.68 -2.56
N LEU A 293 -12.04 27.10 -3.52
CA LEU A 293 -10.62 26.73 -3.37
C LEU A 293 -9.71 27.94 -3.12
N THR A 294 -10.10 29.12 -3.54
CA THR A 294 -9.31 30.37 -3.33
C THR A 294 -9.59 31.06 -2.01
N GLU A 295 -10.74 30.79 -1.36
CA GLU A 295 -11.19 31.46 -0.13
C GLU A 295 -11.40 30.51 1.03
N TRP A 296 -10.95 29.25 0.92
CA TRP A 296 -11.27 28.18 1.86
C TRP A 296 -10.91 28.52 3.32
N GLN A 297 -9.81 29.22 3.56
CA GLN A 297 -9.40 29.60 4.93
C GLN A 297 -10.42 30.53 5.59
N SER A 298 -10.99 31.48 4.83
CA SER A 298 -12.02 32.39 5.36
C SER A 298 -13.36 31.66 5.53
N GLU A 299 -13.70 30.74 4.62
CA GLU A 299 -14.93 29.96 4.67
C GLU A 299 -14.94 28.98 5.85
N ILE A 300 -13.84 28.27 6.13
CA ILE A 300 -13.72 27.38 7.31
C ILE A 300 -13.97 28.15 8.61
N LYS A 301 -13.44 29.37 8.74
CA LYS A 301 -13.68 30.24 9.92
C LYS A 301 -15.15 30.62 10.09
N LYS A 302 -15.91 30.76 9.01
CA LYS A 302 -17.34 31.05 9.03
C LYS A 302 -18.17 29.79 9.34
N ILE A 303 -17.86 28.67 8.67
CA ILE A 303 -18.57 27.40 8.79
C ILE A 303 -18.34 26.77 10.16
N LYS A 304 -17.10 26.82 10.66
CA LYS A 304 -16.63 26.16 11.87
C LYS A 304 -17.02 24.68 11.85
N PRO A 305 -16.41 23.88 10.95
CA PRO A 305 -16.70 22.46 10.91
C PRO A 305 -16.26 21.79 12.22
N ASP A 306 -17.01 20.77 12.63
CA ASP A 306 -16.71 19.98 13.82
C ASP A 306 -15.55 19.01 13.53
N ILE A 307 -15.41 18.56 12.26
CA ILE A 307 -14.38 17.65 11.81
C ILE A 307 -14.02 17.89 10.34
N ILE A 308 -12.77 17.66 9.99
CA ILE A 308 -12.26 17.66 8.62
C ILE A 308 -12.00 16.22 8.19
N TYR A 309 -12.52 15.83 7.03
CA TYR A 309 -12.35 14.50 6.45
C TYR A 309 -11.63 14.57 5.12
N GLY A 310 -10.33 14.27 5.11
CA GLY A 310 -9.49 14.21 3.92
C GLY A 310 -9.68 12.92 3.13
N LEU A 311 -9.84 12.99 1.83
CA LEU A 311 -10.28 11.94 0.90
C LEU A 311 -9.43 11.93 -0.37
N LEU A 312 -9.27 10.89 -1.03
CA LEU A 312 -9.20 9.42 -0.97
C LEU A 312 -8.04 8.94 -1.85
N ASN A 313 -7.47 9.82 -2.71
CA ASN A 313 -6.46 9.46 -3.69
C ASN A 313 -5.24 10.41 -3.66
N TYR A 314 -4.20 10.05 -4.41
CA TYR A 314 -2.97 10.82 -4.43
C TYR A 314 -3.12 12.27 -4.92
N MET A 315 -4.14 12.59 -5.75
CA MET A 315 -4.40 13.96 -6.19
C MET A 315 -4.91 14.84 -5.05
N SER A 316 -5.52 14.24 -4.04
CA SER A 316 -6.04 14.94 -2.84
C SER A 316 -4.94 15.27 -1.83
N VAL A 317 -3.81 14.56 -1.85
CA VAL A 317 -2.73 14.70 -0.85
C VAL A 317 -2.21 16.13 -0.70
N PRO A 318 -1.91 16.91 -1.76
CA PRO A 318 -1.42 18.28 -1.57
C PRO A 318 -2.42 19.19 -0.85
N LEU A 319 -3.69 19.15 -1.25
CA LEU A 319 -4.74 19.98 -0.66
C LEU A 319 -5.05 19.56 0.77
N ALA A 320 -5.19 18.24 1.01
CA ALA A 320 -5.44 17.71 2.34
C ALA A 320 -4.31 18.07 3.33
N HIS A 321 -3.05 17.96 2.88
CA HIS A 321 -1.89 18.36 3.68
C HIS A 321 -1.89 19.86 3.98
N GLU A 322 -2.18 20.71 2.99
CA GLU A 322 -2.27 22.15 3.20
C GLU A 322 -3.36 22.50 4.23
N VAL A 323 -4.53 21.88 4.12
CA VAL A 323 -5.64 22.08 5.09
C VAL A 323 -5.21 21.58 6.47
N LEU A 324 -4.66 20.37 6.59
CA LEU A 324 -4.16 19.81 7.84
C LEU A 324 -3.19 20.76 8.56
N MET A 325 -2.24 21.34 7.81
CA MET A 325 -1.21 22.22 8.38
C MET A 325 -1.76 23.58 8.84
N ASN A 326 -2.91 24.03 8.31
CA ASN A 326 -3.50 25.33 8.59
C ASN A 326 -4.76 25.29 9.49
N THR A 327 -5.19 24.11 9.96
CA THR A 327 -6.41 23.94 10.78
C THR A 327 -6.13 23.08 12.02
N LYS A 328 -5.18 23.51 12.84
CA LYS A 328 -4.66 22.72 13.97
C LYS A 328 -5.69 22.45 15.08
N GLU A 329 -6.67 23.32 15.21
CA GLU A 329 -7.71 23.28 16.24
C GLU A 329 -8.96 22.44 15.86
N ILE A 330 -9.03 21.95 14.62
CA ILE A 330 -10.16 21.15 14.13
C ILE A 330 -9.69 19.70 13.93
N PRO A 331 -10.35 18.70 14.51
CA PRO A 331 -9.99 17.30 14.31
C PRO A 331 -9.95 16.94 12.83
N PHE A 332 -8.91 16.21 12.43
CA PHE A 332 -8.66 15.84 11.05
C PHE A 332 -8.59 14.32 10.90
N VAL A 333 -9.45 13.75 10.07
CA VAL A 333 -9.45 12.32 9.71
C VAL A 333 -8.90 12.16 8.29
N TRP A 334 -7.93 11.28 8.12
CA TRP A 334 -7.33 10.98 6.82
C TRP A 334 -7.72 9.60 6.31
N HIS A 335 -8.12 9.52 5.05
CA HIS A 335 -8.49 8.29 4.37
C HIS A 335 -7.89 8.24 2.96
N LEU A 336 -6.92 7.38 2.71
CA LEU A 336 -6.36 7.13 1.39
C LEU A 336 -6.79 5.76 0.87
N LYS A 337 -7.31 5.72 -0.36
CA LYS A 337 -7.65 4.49 -1.06
C LYS A 337 -6.73 4.22 -2.26
N GLU A 338 -6.32 5.24 -3.00
CA GLU A 338 -5.67 5.06 -4.28
C GLU A 338 -4.28 5.70 -4.37
N GLY A 339 -3.30 4.92 -4.85
CA GLY A 339 -2.04 5.41 -5.35
C GLY A 339 -1.00 5.81 -4.32
N PRO A 340 -0.78 5.08 -3.20
CA PRO A 340 0.30 5.40 -2.27
C PRO A 340 1.67 5.39 -2.94
N TYR A 341 1.92 4.45 -3.84
CA TYR A 341 3.18 4.38 -4.61
C TYR A 341 3.33 5.54 -5.60
N VAL A 342 2.21 6.05 -6.15
CA VAL A 342 2.22 7.27 -6.99
C VAL A 342 2.72 8.48 -6.18
N CYS A 343 2.42 8.53 -4.90
CA CYS A 343 2.93 9.59 -4.01
C CYS A 343 4.46 9.56 -3.90
N GLN A 344 5.07 8.36 -3.84
CA GLN A 344 6.52 8.22 -3.87
C GLN A 344 7.11 8.80 -5.15
N TYR A 345 6.56 8.39 -6.30
CA TYR A 345 7.01 8.81 -7.61
C TYR A 345 6.82 10.32 -7.89
N ARG A 346 5.72 10.92 -7.37
CA ARG A 346 5.35 12.33 -7.61
C ARG A 346 5.85 13.31 -6.55
N ASN A 347 6.78 12.91 -5.70
CA ASN A 347 7.29 13.74 -4.60
C ASN A 347 6.18 14.20 -3.63
N LEU A 348 5.20 13.32 -3.39
CA LEU A 348 4.10 13.55 -2.45
C LEU A 348 4.21 12.68 -1.20
N TRP A 349 5.27 11.86 -1.11
CA TRP A 349 5.41 10.86 -0.07
C TRP A 349 5.47 11.47 1.32
N ASN A 350 6.27 12.50 1.52
CA ASN A 350 6.38 13.17 2.81
C ASN A 350 5.03 13.72 3.26
N LYS A 351 4.30 14.39 2.35
CA LYS A 351 2.95 14.92 2.64
C LYS A 351 1.96 13.81 3.00
N LEU A 352 2.03 12.67 2.31
CA LEU A 352 1.20 11.52 2.62
C LEU A 352 1.53 10.94 4.01
N MET A 353 2.82 10.84 4.35
CA MET A 353 3.23 10.36 5.67
C MET A 353 2.86 11.33 6.79
N ASP A 354 2.96 12.64 6.53
CA ASP A 354 2.47 13.65 7.47
C ASP A 354 0.96 13.52 7.72
N LEU A 355 0.17 13.30 6.66
CA LEU A 355 -1.26 13.03 6.81
C LEU A 355 -1.53 11.83 7.72
N TYR A 356 -0.81 10.72 7.56
CA TYR A 356 -0.96 9.56 8.44
C TYR A 356 -0.41 9.75 9.86
N THR A 357 0.60 10.60 10.02
CA THR A 357 1.27 10.80 11.32
C THR A 357 0.58 11.86 12.15
N LEU A 358 0.03 12.90 11.51
CA LEU A 358 -0.46 14.11 12.17
C LEU A 358 -1.98 14.19 12.24
N SER A 359 -2.71 13.41 11.44
CA SER A 359 -4.16 13.35 11.55
C SER A 359 -4.58 12.76 12.90
N ASP A 360 -5.68 13.25 13.44
CA ASP A 360 -6.24 12.76 14.69
C ASP A 360 -6.83 11.35 14.52
N GLY A 361 -7.39 11.06 13.33
CA GLY A 361 -7.85 9.73 12.95
C GLY A 361 -7.35 9.28 11.58
N GLN A 362 -7.11 7.97 11.43
CA GLN A 362 -6.67 7.35 10.19
C GLN A 362 -7.65 6.26 9.76
N ILE A 363 -8.06 6.29 8.50
CA ILE A 363 -8.88 5.25 7.91
C ILE A 363 -8.08 4.49 6.86
N TYR A 364 -8.01 3.18 7.03
CA TYR A 364 -7.37 2.25 6.09
C TYR A 364 -8.43 1.41 5.40
N ILE A 365 -8.17 1.03 4.15
CA ILE A 365 -9.13 0.24 3.37
C ILE A 365 -9.23 -1.22 3.84
N ASN A 366 -8.18 -1.75 4.46
CA ASN A 366 -8.11 -3.07 5.06
C ASN A 366 -6.91 -3.18 6.02
N GLU A 367 -6.80 -4.31 6.71
CA GLU A 367 -5.74 -4.60 7.69
C GLU A 367 -4.35 -4.72 7.05
N GLU A 368 -4.26 -5.28 5.84
CA GLU A 368 -3.01 -5.38 5.10
C GLU A 368 -2.47 -4.00 4.74
N CYS A 369 -3.34 -3.11 4.29
CA CYS A 369 -3.00 -1.73 3.99
C CYS A 369 -2.56 -0.98 5.25
N GLN A 370 -3.27 -1.15 6.38
CA GLN A 370 -2.86 -0.60 7.67
C GLN A 370 -1.46 -1.07 8.04
N SER A 371 -1.22 -2.38 8.05
CA SER A 371 0.08 -2.96 8.39
C SER A 371 1.20 -2.46 7.45
N TRP A 372 0.89 -2.25 6.18
CA TRP A 372 1.83 -1.70 5.22
C TRP A 372 2.21 -0.25 5.53
N PHE A 373 1.24 0.63 5.85
CA PHE A 373 1.53 2.01 6.25
C PHE A 373 2.27 2.11 7.58
N GLU A 374 2.00 1.22 8.54
CA GLU A 374 2.67 1.17 9.84
C GLU A 374 4.19 0.95 9.74
N GLN A 375 4.70 0.43 8.61
CA GLN A 375 6.14 0.37 8.36
C GLN A 375 6.81 1.74 8.19
N TYR A 376 6.04 2.78 7.89
CA TYR A 376 6.53 4.11 7.57
C TYR A 376 6.22 5.16 8.62
N ILE A 377 5.24 4.92 9.49
CA ILE A 377 4.79 5.86 10.51
C ILE A 377 5.34 5.50 11.88
N PRO A 378 5.88 6.47 12.64
CA PRO A 378 6.33 6.23 14.01
C PRO A 378 5.11 6.12 14.93
N TYR A 379 5.17 5.17 15.87
CA TYR A 379 4.16 4.99 16.91
C TYR A 379 2.71 4.98 16.35
N PRO A 380 2.39 4.00 15.48
CA PRO A 380 1.05 3.94 14.91
C PRO A 380 0.01 3.82 16.03
N ASN A 381 -0.94 4.75 16.04
CA ASN A 381 -2.03 4.72 17.03
C ASN A 381 -3.21 3.93 16.49
N ARG A 382 -3.34 2.67 16.90
CA ARG A 382 -4.44 1.81 16.49
C ARG A 382 -5.77 2.15 17.14
N GLU A 383 -5.76 2.86 18.26
CA GLU A 383 -6.98 3.29 18.94
C GLU A 383 -7.75 4.34 18.14
N THR A 384 -7.05 5.17 17.39
CA THR A 384 -7.65 6.17 16.48
C THR A 384 -7.69 5.73 15.03
N SER A 385 -7.37 4.45 14.74
CA SER A 385 -7.44 3.89 13.41
C SER A 385 -8.76 3.17 13.17
N PHE A 386 -9.24 3.25 11.92
CA PHE A 386 -10.46 2.58 11.49
C PHE A 386 -10.25 1.86 10.15
N ILE A 387 -10.86 0.68 10.00
CA ILE A 387 -10.83 -0.07 8.73
C ILE A 387 -12.14 0.14 8.01
N LEU A 388 -12.08 0.77 6.83
CA LEU A 388 -13.26 1.03 6.01
C LEU A 388 -12.89 1.14 4.52
N ASP A 389 -13.46 0.29 3.68
CA ASP A 389 -13.30 0.42 2.24
C ASP A 389 -14.00 1.68 1.70
N GLY A 390 -13.29 2.44 0.89
CA GLY A 390 -13.78 3.69 0.31
C GLY A 390 -14.91 3.53 -0.73
N ASP A 391 -15.11 2.32 -1.27
CA ASP A 391 -16.09 2.03 -2.33
C ASP A 391 -17.27 1.18 -1.88
N LEU A 392 -17.60 1.18 -0.60
CA LEU A 392 -18.81 0.49 -0.12
C LEU A 392 -20.06 1.10 -0.76
N PRO A 393 -20.91 0.30 -1.41
CA PRO A 393 -22.15 0.77 -1.99
C PRO A 393 -23.22 1.02 -0.92
N SER A 394 -24.15 1.90 -1.23
CA SER A 394 -25.29 2.15 -0.35
C SER A 394 -26.18 0.93 -0.17
N GLY A 395 -26.64 0.68 1.06
CA GLY A 395 -27.61 -0.37 1.37
C GLY A 395 -28.93 -0.29 0.56
N LYS A 396 -29.26 0.90 0.01
CA LYS A 396 -30.45 1.07 -0.87
C LYS A 396 -30.40 0.26 -2.17
N TYR A 397 -29.20 -0.20 -2.59
CA TYR A 397 -29.02 -1.05 -3.78
C TYR A 397 -29.21 -2.53 -3.47
N LEU A 398 -29.24 -2.90 -2.20
CA LEU A 398 -29.57 -4.25 -1.76
C LEU A 398 -31.07 -4.47 -1.92
N ASN A 399 -31.44 -5.43 -2.75
CA ASN A 399 -32.84 -5.80 -2.97
C ASN A 399 -32.91 -7.30 -3.32
N ASN A 400 -34.11 -7.86 -3.36
CA ASN A 400 -34.33 -9.28 -3.61
C ASN A 400 -34.73 -9.58 -5.07
N ASN A 401 -34.44 -8.68 -6.01
CA ASN A 401 -34.79 -8.83 -7.42
C ASN A 401 -33.79 -9.70 -8.18
N PHE A 402 -33.48 -10.87 -7.65
CA PHE A 402 -32.55 -11.81 -8.29
C PHE A 402 -33.15 -12.46 -9.54
N CYS A 403 -32.37 -12.50 -10.61
CA CYS A 403 -32.75 -13.19 -11.86
C CYS A 403 -32.35 -14.66 -11.84
N SER A 404 -33.03 -15.46 -12.69
CA SER A 404 -32.59 -16.82 -12.95
C SER A 404 -31.25 -16.83 -13.67
N LYS A 405 -30.35 -17.75 -13.32
CA LYS A 405 -29.04 -17.90 -13.97
C LYS A 405 -29.20 -18.22 -15.45
N LEU A 406 -28.40 -17.61 -16.31
CA LEU A 406 -28.34 -17.89 -17.75
C LEU A 406 -27.95 -19.36 -17.99
N SER A 407 -27.05 -19.91 -17.19
CA SER A 407 -26.63 -21.32 -17.24
C SER A 407 -27.76 -22.32 -17.04
N LYS A 408 -28.89 -21.94 -16.45
CA LYS A 408 -30.09 -22.79 -16.37
C LYS A 408 -30.86 -22.85 -17.69
N THR A 409 -30.62 -21.89 -18.59
CA THR A 409 -31.32 -21.78 -19.86
C THR A 409 -30.58 -22.53 -20.98
N ASP A 410 -29.27 -22.37 -21.08
CA ASP A 410 -28.45 -22.94 -22.15
C ASP A 410 -27.52 -24.08 -21.70
N GLY A 411 -27.34 -24.27 -20.39
CA GLY A 411 -26.45 -25.29 -19.83
C GLY A 411 -24.97 -24.94 -19.88
N GLU A 412 -24.60 -23.69 -20.25
CA GLU A 412 -23.22 -23.20 -20.32
C GLU A 412 -22.96 -22.21 -19.20
N MET A 413 -21.71 -22.08 -18.75
CA MET A 413 -21.35 -21.21 -17.63
C MET A 413 -21.16 -19.76 -18.08
N HIS A 414 -21.70 -18.83 -17.31
CA HIS A 414 -21.62 -17.39 -17.56
C HIS A 414 -20.91 -16.68 -16.42
N ILE A 415 -19.75 -16.05 -16.71
CA ILE A 415 -18.99 -15.30 -15.73
C ILE A 415 -18.96 -13.81 -16.04
N LEU A 416 -19.01 -13.00 -15.00
CA LEU A 416 -19.08 -11.53 -15.08
C LEU A 416 -17.72 -10.89 -14.84
N ASN A 417 -17.34 -9.92 -15.67
CA ASN A 417 -16.33 -8.91 -15.36
C ASN A 417 -16.99 -7.53 -15.30
N SER A 418 -16.85 -6.82 -14.21
CA SER A 418 -17.27 -5.42 -14.06
C SER A 418 -16.03 -4.52 -13.96
N GLY A 419 -15.92 -3.53 -14.86
CA GLY A 419 -14.76 -2.65 -14.95
C GLY A 419 -13.50 -3.33 -15.52
N ARG A 420 -12.32 -2.99 -15.01
CA ARG A 420 -11.04 -3.48 -15.55
C ARG A 420 -10.89 -4.99 -15.45
N LEU A 421 -10.45 -5.63 -16.53
CA LEU A 421 -10.06 -7.02 -16.55
C LEU A 421 -8.57 -7.14 -16.17
N VAL A 422 -8.29 -7.67 -14.99
CA VAL A 422 -6.94 -7.71 -14.41
C VAL A 422 -6.49 -9.16 -14.22
N GLY A 423 -5.26 -9.48 -14.62
CA GLY A 423 -4.58 -10.75 -14.35
C GLY A 423 -4.93 -11.91 -15.30
N LEU A 424 -5.82 -11.71 -16.28
CA LEU A 424 -6.04 -12.64 -17.38
C LEU A 424 -5.45 -12.09 -18.68
N SER A 425 -4.74 -12.94 -19.42
CA SER A 425 -4.26 -12.64 -20.76
C SER A 425 -5.31 -12.98 -21.83
N LEU A 426 -5.10 -12.51 -23.05
CA LEU A 426 -5.95 -12.92 -24.19
C LEU A 426 -5.92 -14.45 -24.40
N ARG A 427 -4.79 -15.10 -24.13
CA ARG A 427 -4.67 -16.56 -24.19
C ARG A 427 -5.57 -17.26 -23.16
N ASP A 428 -5.60 -16.74 -21.93
CA ASP A 428 -6.45 -17.27 -20.86
C ASP A 428 -7.93 -17.13 -21.22
N ILE A 429 -8.33 -15.97 -21.74
CA ILE A 429 -9.69 -15.68 -22.19
C ILE A 429 -10.09 -16.64 -23.33
N ASN A 430 -9.21 -16.79 -24.34
CA ASN A 430 -9.46 -17.70 -25.46
C ASN A 430 -9.65 -19.15 -24.99
N TYR A 431 -8.84 -19.59 -24.01
CA TYR A 431 -8.98 -20.92 -23.44
C TYR A 431 -10.35 -21.09 -22.76
N LEU A 432 -10.78 -20.15 -21.91
CA LEU A 432 -12.09 -20.21 -21.26
C LEU A 432 -13.25 -20.24 -22.28
N CYS A 433 -13.17 -19.41 -23.31
CA CYS A 433 -14.18 -19.39 -24.38
C CYS A 433 -14.22 -20.73 -25.17
N GLN A 434 -13.06 -21.36 -25.43
CA GLN A 434 -12.98 -22.69 -26.04
C GLN A 434 -13.61 -23.78 -25.14
N GLN A 435 -13.62 -23.58 -23.84
CA GLN A 435 -14.32 -24.43 -22.88
C GLN A 435 -15.81 -24.11 -22.77
N LYS A 436 -16.36 -23.28 -23.66
CA LYS A 436 -17.77 -22.84 -23.67
C LYS A 436 -18.19 -22.11 -22.39
N ILE A 437 -17.27 -21.26 -21.87
CA ILE A 437 -17.56 -20.35 -20.78
C ILE A 437 -17.81 -18.98 -21.39
N HIS A 438 -19.00 -18.43 -21.16
CA HIS A 438 -19.35 -17.08 -21.56
C HIS A 438 -18.75 -16.06 -20.60
N ILE A 439 -18.06 -15.05 -21.12
CA ILE A 439 -17.50 -13.93 -20.34
C ILE A 439 -18.25 -12.66 -20.69
N HIS A 440 -18.90 -12.07 -19.70
CA HIS A 440 -19.67 -10.83 -19.85
C HIS A 440 -18.89 -9.66 -19.24
N SER A 441 -18.43 -8.71 -20.06
CA SER A 441 -17.61 -7.58 -19.62
C SER A 441 -18.40 -6.28 -19.68
N TYR A 442 -18.53 -5.62 -18.51
CA TYR A 442 -19.26 -4.36 -18.33
C TYR A 442 -18.29 -3.20 -18.09
N GLY A 443 -18.54 -2.07 -18.77
CA GLY A 443 -17.89 -0.79 -18.48
C GLY A 443 -16.38 -0.74 -18.78
N SER A 444 -15.82 -1.70 -19.52
CA SER A 444 -14.41 -1.73 -19.91
C SER A 444 -14.23 -1.55 -21.40
N ASN A 445 -13.43 -0.56 -21.79
CA ASN A 445 -13.05 -0.27 -23.18
C ASN A 445 -11.56 -0.52 -23.42
N SER A 446 -10.93 -1.45 -22.69
CA SER A 446 -9.50 -1.74 -22.83
C SER A 446 -9.20 -2.45 -24.16
N PRO A 447 -7.98 -2.30 -24.73
CA PRO A 447 -7.55 -3.05 -25.91
C PRO A 447 -7.71 -4.57 -25.75
N LEU A 448 -7.49 -5.11 -24.53
CA LEU A 448 -7.66 -6.52 -24.23
C LEU A 448 -9.12 -6.96 -24.43
N VAL A 449 -10.08 -6.18 -23.94
CA VAL A 449 -11.53 -6.48 -24.10
C VAL A 449 -11.94 -6.46 -25.55
N TYR A 450 -11.46 -5.46 -26.31
CA TYR A 450 -11.70 -5.39 -27.76
C TYR A 450 -11.14 -6.62 -28.50
N CYS A 451 -9.87 -6.98 -28.26
CA CYS A 451 -9.24 -8.15 -28.88
C CYS A 451 -9.95 -9.46 -28.49
N ALA A 452 -10.38 -9.59 -27.23
CA ALA A 452 -11.09 -10.75 -26.75
C ALA A 452 -12.44 -10.93 -27.45
N GLN A 453 -13.21 -9.85 -27.63
CA GLN A 453 -14.49 -9.86 -28.35
C GLN A 453 -14.31 -10.25 -29.82
N GLN A 454 -13.29 -9.69 -30.48
CA GLN A 454 -13.02 -10.03 -31.89
C GLN A 454 -12.60 -11.50 -32.06
N ALA A 455 -11.82 -12.04 -31.13
CA ALA A 455 -11.37 -13.43 -31.18
C ALA A 455 -12.46 -14.46 -30.80
N ASN A 456 -13.43 -14.06 -29.98
CA ASN A 456 -14.43 -14.97 -29.40
C ASN A 456 -15.85 -14.35 -29.43
N PRO A 457 -16.42 -14.02 -30.60
CA PRO A 457 -17.67 -13.26 -30.66
C PRO A 457 -18.89 -14.02 -30.08
N THR A 458 -18.81 -15.35 -29.98
CA THR A 458 -19.89 -16.19 -29.43
C THR A 458 -19.83 -16.24 -27.90
N TYR A 459 -18.65 -16.21 -27.30
CA TYR A 459 -18.46 -16.46 -25.86
C TYR A 459 -17.94 -15.25 -25.08
N PHE A 460 -17.54 -14.17 -25.74
CA PHE A 460 -17.12 -12.94 -25.09
C PHE A 460 -18.06 -11.78 -25.43
N HIS A 461 -18.82 -11.33 -24.44
CA HIS A 461 -19.89 -10.35 -24.59
C HIS A 461 -19.47 -9.02 -23.95
N VAL A 462 -19.59 -7.92 -24.68
CA VAL A 462 -19.30 -6.58 -24.18
C VAL A 462 -20.60 -5.84 -23.95
N HIS A 463 -20.76 -5.33 -22.74
CA HIS A 463 -21.92 -4.58 -22.30
C HIS A 463 -21.54 -3.13 -21.95
N GLY A 464 -22.53 -2.26 -21.94
CA GLY A 464 -22.39 -0.88 -21.49
C GLY A 464 -22.23 -0.76 -19.97
N TYR A 465 -22.42 0.45 -19.47
CA TYR A 465 -22.43 0.71 -18.03
C TYR A 465 -23.72 0.16 -17.39
N CYS A 466 -23.59 -0.54 -16.28
CA CYS A 466 -24.70 -0.98 -15.44
C CYS A 466 -24.86 -0.02 -14.26
N SER A 467 -26.04 0.53 -14.06
CA SER A 467 -26.33 1.44 -12.96
C SER A 467 -26.37 0.70 -11.61
N PRO A 468 -25.92 1.31 -10.51
CA PRO A 468 -25.98 0.67 -9.18
C PRO A 468 -27.35 0.12 -8.78
N LYS A 469 -28.43 0.78 -9.16
CA LYS A 469 -29.82 0.34 -8.90
C LYS A 469 -30.19 -0.97 -9.62
N ASP A 470 -29.47 -1.31 -10.70
CA ASP A 470 -29.74 -2.47 -11.54
C ASP A 470 -28.77 -3.64 -11.26
N TRP A 471 -27.75 -3.46 -10.39
CA TRP A 471 -26.73 -4.47 -10.14
C TRP A 471 -27.28 -5.84 -9.73
N VAL A 472 -28.24 -5.87 -8.81
CA VAL A 472 -28.83 -7.15 -8.38
C VAL A 472 -29.51 -7.85 -9.55
N THR A 473 -30.40 -7.14 -10.25
CA THR A 473 -31.17 -7.71 -11.36
C THR A 473 -30.25 -8.13 -12.52
N GLU A 474 -29.33 -7.24 -12.92
CA GLU A 474 -28.48 -7.48 -14.09
C GLU A 474 -27.37 -8.51 -13.81
N TYR A 475 -26.72 -8.44 -12.63
CA TYR A 475 -25.55 -9.27 -12.38
C TYR A 475 -25.89 -10.64 -11.77
N SER A 476 -27.02 -10.78 -11.09
CA SER A 476 -27.41 -12.07 -10.50
C SER A 476 -27.71 -13.17 -11.50
N GLN A 477 -27.89 -12.84 -12.79
CA GLN A 477 -28.07 -13.83 -13.85
C GLN A 477 -26.79 -14.60 -14.23
N TYR A 478 -25.61 -14.15 -13.77
CA TYR A 478 -24.32 -14.81 -14.01
C TYR A 478 -23.98 -15.77 -12.88
N ASP A 479 -23.08 -16.73 -13.14
CA ASP A 479 -22.73 -17.79 -12.19
C ASP A 479 -21.65 -17.34 -11.20
N ALA A 480 -20.68 -16.54 -11.64
CA ALA A 480 -19.59 -16.01 -10.80
C ALA A 480 -19.05 -14.69 -11.35
N GLY A 481 -18.30 -13.94 -10.53
CA GLY A 481 -17.65 -12.70 -10.89
C GLY A 481 -16.13 -12.79 -10.93
N LEU A 482 -15.50 -12.27 -12.00
CA LEU A 482 -14.04 -12.14 -12.13
C LEU A 482 -13.54 -10.98 -11.27
N SER A 483 -12.90 -11.30 -10.15
CA SER A 483 -12.16 -10.36 -9.34
C SER A 483 -10.82 -10.00 -10.02
N HIS A 484 -9.80 -9.57 -9.30
CA HIS A 484 -8.47 -9.42 -9.84
C HIS A 484 -7.74 -10.76 -9.82
N CYS A 485 -7.44 -11.32 -11.02
CA CYS A 485 -6.83 -12.64 -11.19
C CYS A 485 -5.29 -12.58 -11.31
N PHE A 486 -4.64 -11.67 -10.60
CA PHE A 486 -3.17 -11.57 -10.59
C PHE A 486 -2.53 -12.67 -9.71
N LEU A 487 -1.25 -12.93 -9.95
CA LEU A 487 -0.41 -13.75 -9.07
C LEU A 487 0.52 -12.85 -8.28
N SER A 488 0.42 -12.91 -6.97
CA SER A 488 1.31 -12.21 -6.06
C SER A 488 2.73 -12.81 -6.09
N LYS A 489 3.72 -11.97 -5.80
CA LYS A 489 5.13 -12.33 -5.68
C LYS A 489 5.74 -11.83 -4.37
N ASN A 490 4.89 -11.56 -3.37
CA ASN A 490 5.36 -11.03 -2.10
C ASN A 490 5.87 -12.10 -1.12
N TYR A 491 5.61 -13.40 -1.37
CA TYR A 491 6.10 -14.51 -0.55
C TYR A 491 5.84 -14.34 0.96
N ASN A 492 4.70 -13.75 1.30
CA ASN A 492 4.31 -13.39 2.66
C ASN A 492 5.26 -12.38 3.34
N GLU A 493 5.92 -11.52 2.56
CA GLU A 493 6.73 -10.41 3.04
C GLU A 493 6.03 -9.08 2.74
N LEU A 494 5.68 -8.32 3.78
CA LEU A 494 4.93 -7.07 3.66
C LEU A 494 5.69 -6.02 2.82
N VAL A 495 7.01 -6.00 2.92
CA VAL A 495 7.88 -5.11 2.12
C VAL A 495 7.87 -5.42 0.61
N ARG A 496 7.43 -6.62 0.23
CA ARG A 496 7.31 -7.04 -1.19
C ARG A 496 5.93 -6.81 -1.77
N THR A 497 4.95 -6.40 -0.97
CA THR A 497 3.58 -6.22 -1.46
C THR A 497 3.52 -5.13 -2.53
N SER A 498 2.68 -5.36 -3.52
CA SER A 498 2.26 -4.40 -4.54
C SER A 498 0.94 -3.76 -4.14
N TRP A 499 0.52 -2.72 -4.88
CA TRP A 499 -0.81 -2.15 -4.65
C TRP A 499 -1.95 -3.16 -4.96
N ASP A 500 -1.77 -4.02 -5.94
CA ASP A 500 -2.75 -5.07 -6.24
C ASP A 500 -2.94 -6.04 -5.07
N ASP A 501 -1.87 -6.33 -4.30
CA ASP A 501 -1.94 -7.18 -3.10
C ASP A 501 -2.77 -6.53 -1.97
N LEU A 502 -2.69 -5.21 -1.84
CA LEU A 502 -3.28 -4.45 -0.73
C LEU A 502 -4.66 -3.88 -1.06
N ASN A 503 -4.99 -3.71 -2.35
CA ASN A 503 -6.20 -3.04 -2.79
C ASN A 503 -7.43 -3.97 -2.76
N ILE A 504 -8.60 -3.36 -2.49
CA ILE A 504 -9.91 -4.01 -2.66
C ILE A 504 -10.58 -3.34 -3.86
N PRO A 505 -10.74 -4.02 -5.00
CA PRO A 505 -11.43 -3.45 -6.15
C PRO A 505 -12.94 -3.34 -5.89
N ALA A 506 -13.53 -2.20 -6.24
CA ALA A 506 -14.95 -1.90 -6.04
C ALA A 506 -15.91 -2.99 -6.55
N LYS A 507 -15.51 -3.71 -7.62
CA LYS A 507 -16.30 -4.82 -8.18
C LYS A 507 -16.57 -5.96 -7.19
N MET A 508 -15.71 -6.19 -6.19
CA MET A 508 -15.96 -7.22 -5.16
C MET A 508 -17.22 -6.91 -4.36
N ASN A 509 -17.41 -5.65 -3.99
CA ASN A 509 -18.63 -5.22 -3.31
C ASN A 509 -19.87 -5.39 -4.22
N THR A 510 -19.72 -5.07 -5.50
CA THR A 510 -20.80 -5.25 -6.50
C THR A 510 -21.16 -6.73 -6.69
N PHE A 511 -20.17 -7.62 -6.72
CA PHE A 511 -20.41 -9.09 -6.81
C PHE A 511 -21.09 -9.61 -5.55
N ALA A 512 -20.66 -9.16 -4.37
CA ALA A 512 -21.30 -9.53 -3.11
C ALA A 512 -22.79 -9.12 -3.09
N ILE A 513 -23.13 -7.91 -3.57
CA ILE A 513 -24.53 -7.45 -3.69
C ILE A 513 -25.33 -8.34 -4.63
N ALA A 514 -24.76 -8.77 -5.75
CA ALA A 514 -25.42 -9.63 -6.73
C ALA A 514 -25.42 -11.12 -6.36
N GLY A 515 -24.85 -11.50 -5.21
CA GLY A 515 -24.79 -12.90 -4.74
C GLY A 515 -23.85 -13.77 -5.59
N LEU A 516 -22.75 -13.19 -6.12
CA LEU A 516 -21.83 -13.89 -7.01
C LEU A 516 -20.57 -14.36 -6.27
N PRO A 517 -20.20 -15.65 -6.36
CA PRO A 517 -18.88 -16.14 -6.00
C PRO A 517 -17.78 -15.41 -6.78
N MET A 518 -16.61 -15.24 -6.16
CA MET A 518 -15.52 -14.42 -6.69
C MET A 518 -14.39 -15.29 -7.21
N ILE A 519 -14.10 -15.18 -8.51
CA ILE A 519 -13.01 -15.89 -9.18
C ILE A 519 -11.73 -15.09 -9.02
N GLN A 520 -10.67 -15.70 -8.48
CA GLN A 520 -9.33 -15.11 -8.41
C GLN A 520 -8.24 -16.19 -8.44
N ARG A 521 -7.00 -15.79 -8.75
CA ARG A 521 -5.86 -16.71 -8.67
C ARG A 521 -5.60 -17.13 -7.23
N ASN A 522 -5.12 -18.37 -7.06
CA ASN A 522 -4.67 -18.85 -5.76
C ASN A 522 -3.37 -18.16 -5.36
N ASN A 523 -3.45 -17.33 -4.33
CA ASN A 523 -2.33 -16.61 -3.72
C ASN A 523 -2.04 -17.12 -2.30
N SER A 524 -2.35 -18.38 -2.00
CA SER A 524 -2.05 -19.00 -0.70
C SER A 524 -0.56 -18.87 -0.36
N GLY A 525 -0.25 -18.44 0.86
CA GLY A 525 1.12 -18.15 1.27
C GLY A 525 1.63 -16.76 0.87
N HIS A 526 0.76 -15.90 0.36
CA HIS A 526 1.03 -14.50 0.08
C HIS A 526 0.10 -13.58 0.88
N ILE A 527 0.51 -12.33 1.07
CA ILE A 527 -0.35 -11.28 1.65
C ILE A 527 -1.19 -10.71 0.52
N VAL A 528 -2.48 -11.05 0.47
CA VAL A 528 -3.41 -10.56 -0.56
C VAL A 528 -4.78 -10.28 0.07
N ALA A 529 -5.14 -9.01 0.14
CA ALA A 529 -6.37 -8.54 0.81
C ALA A 529 -7.64 -9.14 0.18
N THR A 530 -7.72 -9.19 -1.15
CA THR A 530 -8.88 -9.75 -1.85
C THR A 530 -9.10 -11.22 -1.56
N GLN A 531 -8.02 -12.01 -1.46
CA GLN A 531 -8.11 -13.43 -1.13
C GLN A 531 -8.55 -13.63 0.31
N ARG A 532 -7.92 -12.94 1.27
CA ARG A 532 -8.32 -13.05 2.69
C ARG A 532 -9.80 -12.75 2.88
N ILE A 533 -10.30 -11.67 2.26
CA ILE A 533 -11.72 -11.30 2.35
C ILE A 533 -12.61 -12.39 1.75
N ALA A 534 -12.31 -12.86 0.54
CA ALA A 534 -13.13 -13.86 -0.11
C ALA A 534 -13.11 -15.22 0.62
N ASP A 535 -11.97 -15.60 1.22
CA ASP A 535 -11.84 -16.80 2.05
C ASP A 535 -12.62 -16.66 3.37
N THR A 536 -12.55 -15.49 4.03
CA THR A 536 -13.29 -15.21 5.27
C THR A 536 -14.80 -15.38 5.10
N PHE A 537 -15.34 -15.07 3.92
CA PHE A 537 -16.77 -15.19 3.62
C PHE A 537 -17.14 -16.48 2.86
N ASP A 538 -16.20 -17.41 2.68
CA ASP A 538 -16.36 -18.65 1.89
C ASP A 538 -17.07 -18.40 0.56
N CYS A 539 -16.61 -17.37 -0.16
CA CYS A 539 -17.14 -16.97 -1.46
C CYS A 539 -16.09 -17.03 -2.57
N ASN A 540 -14.93 -17.62 -2.29
CA ASN A 540 -13.78 -17.67 -3.17
C ASN A 540 -13.82 -18.88 -4.13
N ILE A 541 -13.66 -18.61 -5.43
CA ILE A 541 -13.29 -19.59 -6.45
C ILE A 541 -11.82 -19.37 -6.77
N SER A 542 -10.97 -19.97 -5.93
CA SER A 542 -9.51 -19.89 -6.07
C SER A 542 -9.02 -20.91 -7.09
N PHE A 543 -8.11 -20.51 -7.99
CA PHE A 543 -7.54 -21.42 -8.99
C PHE A 543 -6.05 -21.18 -9.22
N SER A 544 -5.30 -22.25 -9.44
CA SER A 544 -3.89 -22.22 -9.83
C SER A 544 -3.72 -22.41 -11.34
N THR A 545 -4.57 -23.24 -11.96
CA THR A 545 -4.60 -23.46 -13.41
C THR A 545 -6.00 -23.18 -13.97
N LEU A 546 -6.08 -22.91 -15.28
CA LEU A 546 -7.38 -22.67 -15.92
C LEU A 546 -8.23 -23.92 -15.99
N GLU A 547 -7.61 -25.10 -16.04
CA GLU A 547 -8.28 -26.40 -15.99
C GLU A 547 -9.03 -26.56 -14.65
N GLU A 548 -8.36 -26.25 -13.53
CA GLU A 548 -8.95 -26.24 -12.19
C GLU A 548 -10.15 -25.29 -12.10
N LEU A 549 -10.01 -24.08 -12.68
CA LEU A 549 -11.10 -23.12 -12.75
C LEU A 549 -12.31 -23.69 -13.50
N VAL A 550 -12.08 -24.27 -14.68
CA VAL A 550 -13.15 -24.86 -15.51
C VAL A 550 -13.84 -26.01 -14.78
N GLU A 551 -13.09 -26.88 -14.11
CA GLU A 551 -13.61 -27.98 -13.31
C GLU A 551 -14.49 -27.47 -12.16
N THR A 552 -14.01 -26.45 -11.42
CA THR A 552 -14.75 -25.84 -10.32
C THR A 552 -16.05 -25.21 -10.79
N LEU A 553 -16.01 -24.41 -11.88
CA LEU A 553 -17.20 -23.79 -12.45
C LEU A 553 -18.25 -24.81 -12.89
N ARG A 554 -17.84 -25.97 -13.42
CA ARG A 554 -18.73 -27.07 -13.83
C ARG A 554 -19.27 -27.90 -12.65
N ASN A 555 -18.70 -27.76 -11.46
CA ASN A 555 -19.16 -28.43 -10.27
C ASN A 555 -20.41 -27.71 -9.70
N THR A 556 -21.59 -28.10 -10.21
CA THR A 556 -22.88 -27.49 -9.86
C THR A 556 -23.18 -27.52 -8.37
N LYS A 557 -22.74 -28.56 -7.64
CA LYS A 557 -22.93 -28.68 -6.19
C LYS A 557 -22.08 -27.60 -5.48
N ARG A 558 -20.79 -27.49 -5.80
CA ARG A 558 -19.91 -26.49 -5.20
C ARG A 558 -20.37 -25.07 -5.52
N MET A 559 -20.77 -24.80 -6.76
CA MET A 559 -21.30 -23.48 -7.16
C MET A 559 -22.58 -23.11 -6.39
N ALA A 560 -23.49 -24.09 -6.18
CA ALA A 560 -24.68 -23.85 -5.37
C ALA A 560 -24.35 -23.58 -3.90
N GLU A 561 -23.38 -24.28 -3.30
CA GLU A 561 -22.91 -24.05 -1.93
C GLU A 561 -22.34 -22.64 -1.78
N LEU A 562 -21.43 -22.22 -2.65
CA LEU A 562 -20.84 -20.87 -2.66
C LEU A 562 -21.90 -19.79 -2.78
N THR A 563 -22.83 -19.93 -3.73
CA THR A 563 -23.93 -18.98 -3.91
C THR A 563 -24.81 -18.90 -2.66
N HIS A 564 -25.12 -20.05 -2.05
CA HIS A 564 -25.92 -20.10 -0.82
C HIS A 564 -25.21 -19.38 0.35
N HIS A 565 -23.89 -19.59 0.52
CA HIS A 565 -23.11 -18.91 1.57
C HIS A 565 -23.13 -17.40 1.40
N ILE A 566 -22.91 -16.90 0.19
CA ILE A 566 -22.93 -15.45 -0.09
C ILE A 566 -24.32 -14.87 0.21
N MET A 567 -25.38 -15.52 -0.24
CA MET A 567 -26.75 -15.07 -0.01
C MET A 567 -27.09 -15.03 1.48
N LYS A 568 -26.68 -16.04 2.24
CA LYS A 568 -26.87 -16.09 3.70
C LYS A 568 -26.08 -15.01 4.43
N GLU A 569 -24.82 -14.76 4.03
CA GLU A 569 -24.01 -13.69 4.60
C GLU A 569 -24.51 -12.30 4.18
N GLN A 570 -25.00 -12.18 2.96
CA GLN A 570 -25.67 -10.96 2.48
C GLN A 570 -26.89 -10.63 3.34
N GLU A 571 -27.75 -11.61 3.63
CA GLU A 571 -28.95 -11.42 4.47
C GLU A 571 -28.57 -10.98 5.88
N LYS A 572 -27.54 -11.56 6.49
CA LYS A 572 -26.99 -11.11 7.78
C LYS A 572 -26.38 -9.72 7.69
N LYS A 573 -25.63 -9.40 6.62
CA LYS A 573 -24.98 -8.12 6.42
C LYS A 573 -25.94 -7.02 6.00
N MET A 574 -27.02 -7.31 5.29
CA MET A 574 -28.07 -6.32 5.02
C MET A 574 -28.62 -5.71 6.31
N ASN A 575 -28.74 -6.53 7.35
CA ASN A 575 -29.12 -6.05 8.69
C ASN A 575 -27.96 -5.36 9.42
N CYS A 576 -26.67 -5.65 9.07
CA CYS A 576 -25.49 -5.07 9.68
C CYS A 576 -24.93 -3.87 8.91
N ILE A 577 -24.96 -3.86 7.57
CA ILE A 577 -24.31 -2.79 6.78
C ILE A 577 -25.04 -1.46 6.95
N SER A 578 -26.37 -1.43 6.88
CA SER A 578 -27.11 -0.19 7.13
C SER A 578 -26.99 0.29 8.58
N TYR A 579 -26.84 -0.63 9.53
CA TYR A 579 -26.66 -0.31 10.96
C TYR A 579 -25.20 0.03 11.30
N LEU A 580 -24.22 -0.70 10.72
CA LEU A 580 -22.79 -0.49 10.96
C LEU A 580 -22.23 0.74 10.21
N GLU A 581 -22.63 0.96 8.95
CA GLU A 581 -22.13 2.10 8.16
C GLU A 581 -22.55 3.43 8.79
N ASN A 582 -23.82 3.58 9.16
CA ASN A 582 -24.32 4.84 9.69
C ASN A 582 -23.94 5.06 11.16
N ASN A 583 -23.91 4.03 11.99
CA ASN A 583 -23.67 4.21 13.42
C ASN A 583 -22.20 4.04 13.82
N ILE A 584 -21.46 3.05 13.28
CA ILE A 584 -20.06 2.85 13.67
C ILE A 584 -19.17 3.95 13.08
N PHE A 585 -19.35 4.30 11.82
CA PHE A 585 -18.55 5.35 11.20
C PHE A 585 -18.89 6.73 11.78
N LEU A 586 -20.16 7.02 12.00
CA LEU A 586 -20.60 8.24 12.71
C LEU A 586 -20.09 8.28 14.15
N ASN A 587 -20.15 7.16 14.87
CA ASN A 587 -19.62 7.08 16.22
C ASN A 587 -18.10 7.28 16.22
N TYR A 588 -17.37 6.71 15.24
CA TYR A 588 -15.95 6.97 15.07
C TYR A 588 -15.66 8.45 14.82
N LEU A 589 -16.42 9.13 13.96
CA LEU A 589 -16.28 10.57 13.73
C LEU A 589 -16.64 11.40 14.96
N HIS A 590 -17.60 10.95 15.77
CA HIS A 590 -17.95 11.61 17.04
C HIS A 590 -16.90 11.42 18.14
N LEU A 591 -16.11 10.31 18.08
CA LEU A 591 -15.02 10.07 19.02
C LEU A 591 -13.78 10.91 18.70
N MET A 592 -13.61 11.33 17.45
CA MET A 592 -12.57 12.26 17.01
C MET A 592 -12.94 13.69 17.34
#